data_3aa6adb133b6b637ebb09fc3bfab115d
#
_entry.id   3aa6adb133b6b637ebb09fc3bfab115d
#
_cell.length_a   1.000
_cell.length_b   1.000
_cell.length_c   1.000
_cell.angle_alpha   90.00
_cell.angle_beta   90.00
_cell.angle_gamma   90.00
#
_symmetry.space_group_name_H-M   'P 1'
#
loop_
_entity.id
_entity.type
_entity.pdbx_description
1 polymer ?
#
loop_
_entity_poly.entity_id
_entity_poly.type
_entity_poly.pdbx_seq_one_letter_code
_entity_poly.pdbx_strand_id
1 'polypeptide(L)'
;MDQLIVVNKPEGYTSRDVVNKLSKILNTKKIGHTGTLDPIATGVLVCLTGKYTKLVDLLTALEKEYVAEIKLGIKTDTGDITGNVIDTSNKVILKNDILDVIEKFPKKYLQTVPKYSAVKINGKKLYEYARENIEIELPKREVYIYNLELISFNEDIIKIKTKVSKGTYIRSLIEDICEILGTVGCMKSLVRTKQGAFSIDEAFTLEDIKNNNYK
;
A
#
# COMPACT_ATOMS: atom_id res chain seq x y z
N MET A 1 -14.07 -11.61 -22.71
CA MET A 1 -12.69 -12.14 -22.75
C MET A 1 -12.26 -12.40 -21.30
N ASP A 2 -11.67 -13.56 -21.02
CA ASP A 2 -11.22 -13.95 -19.67
C ASP A 2 -9.70 -13.76 -19.62
N GLN A 3 -9.22 -12.73 -18.88
CA GLN A 3 -7.80 -12.35 -18.86
C GLN A 3 -7.34 -12.04 -17.45
N LEU A 4 -6.05 -12.27 -17.21
CA LEU A 4 -5.28 -11.72 -16.10
C LEU A 4 -4.29 -10.71 -16.67
N ILE A 5 -4.29 -9.51 -16.14
CA ILE A 5 -3.44 -8.41 -16.61
C ILE A 5 -2.74 -7.81 -15.40
N VAL A 6 -1.42 -7.76 -15.44
CA VAL A 6 -0.60 -7.08 -14.44
C VAL A 6 -0.41 -5.63 -14.89
N VAL A 7 -1.01 -4.71 -14.16
CA VAL A 7 -0.97 -3.28 -14.50
C VAL A 7 0.02 -2.58 -13.60
N ASN A 8 0.90 -1.77 -14.17
CA ASN A 8 1.66 -0.78 -13.43
C ASN A 8 0.76 0.43 -13.17
N LYS A 9 0.17 0.47 -11.96
CA LYS A 9 -0.72 1.57 -11.59
C LYS A 9 0.08 2.89 -11.52
N PRO A 10 -0.29 3.91 -12.27
CA PRO A 10 0.36 5.21 -12.16
C PRO A 10 -0.02 5.93 -10.86
N GLU A 11 0.81 6.87 -10.44
CA GLU A 11 0.51 7.78 -9.34
C GLU A 11 -0.72 8.64 -9.63
N GLY A 12 -1.42 9.06 -8.57
CA GLY A 12 -2.62 9.89 -8.66
C GLY A 12 -3.91 9.14 -9.01
N TYR A 13 -3.82 7.89 -9.44
CA TYR A 13 -4.98 7.06 -9.75
C TYR A 13 -5.39 6.21 -8.55
N THR A 14 -6.68 6.13 -8.28
CA THR A 14 -7.21 5.04 -7.44
C THR A 14 -7.16 3.71 -8.19
N SER A 15 -7.16 2.59 -7.47
CA SER A 15 -7.30 1.26 -8.11
C SER A 15 -8.60 1.14 -8.90
N ARG A 16 -9.66 1.84 -8.48
CA ARG A 16 -10.94 1.90 -9.21
C ARG A 16 -10.83 2.65 -10.53
N ASP A 17 -10.04 3.73 -10.59
CA ASP A 17 -9.81 4.48 -11.83
C ASP A 17 -9.10 3.62 -12.88
N VAL A 18 -8.12 2.81 -12.45
CA VAL A 18 -7.46 1.83 -13.31
C VAL A 18 -8.48 0.83 -13.86
N VAL A 19 -9.31 0.23 -13.01
CA VAL A 19 -10.37 -0.69 -13.44
C VAL A 19 -11.33 -0.02 -14.42
N ASN A 20 -11.73 1.22 -14.17
CA ASN A 20 -12.64 1.97 -15.04
C ASN A 20 -11.99 2.25 -16.43
N LYS A 21 -10.69 2.58 -16.46
CA LYS A 21 -9.96 2.76 -17.72
C LYS A 21 -9.81 1.44 -18.47
N LEU A 22 -9.42 0.36 -17.79
CA LEU A 22 -9.36 -0.97 -18.39
C LEU A 22 -10.71 -1.42 -18.94
N SER A 23 -11.80 -1.14 -18.24
CA SER A 23 -13.16 -1.45 -18.69
C SER A 23 -13.48 -0.82 -20.05
N LYS A 24 -13.03 0.42 -20.25
CA LYS A 24 -13.19 1.14 -21.53
C LYS A 24 -12.26 0.57 -22.63
N ILE A 25 -10.97 0.36 -22.30
CA ILE A 25 -9.98 -0.14 -23.26
C ILE A 25 -10.36 -1.53 -23.76
N LEU A 26 -10.74 -2.42 -22.85
CA LEU A 26 -11.05 -3.83 -23.15
C LEU A 26 -12.52 -4.08 -23.52
N ASN A 27 -13.34 -3.02 -23.56
CA ASN A 27 -14.78 -3.09 -23.79
C ASN A 27 -15.46 -4.19 -22.96
N THR A 28 -15.19 -4.22 -21.62
CA THR A 28 -15.78 -5.19 -20.71
C THR A 28 -16.13 -4.54 -19.37
N LYS A 29 -17.30 -4.87 -18.83
CA LYS A 29 -17.76 -4.34 -17.53
C LYS A 29 -17.34 -5.21 -16.34
N LYS A 30 -16.99 -6.47 -16.60
CA LYS A 30 -16.68 -7.44 -15.54
C LYS A 30 -15.18 -7.48 -15.30
N ILE A 31 -14.68 -6.55 -14.46
CA ILE A 31 -13.27 -6.46 -14.05
C ILE A 31 -13.18 -6.37 -12.53
N GLY A 32 -12.29 -7.15 -11.92
CA GLY A 32 -11.87 -7.07 -10.54
C GLY A 32 -10.37 -6.79 -10.41
N HIS A 33 -9.93 -6.33 -9.24
CA HIS A 33 -8.51 -6.21 -8.91
C HIS A 33 -8.22 -6.90 -7.56
N THR A 34 -6.96 -7.29 -7.35
CA THR A 34 -6.55 -8.16 -6.23
C THR A 34 -5.84 -7.40 -5.10
N GLY A 35 -6.36 -6.26 -4.71
CA GLY A 35 -5.84 -5.45 -3.60
C GLY A 35 -5.67 -3.99 -3.96
N THR A 36 -6.32 -3.16 -3.18
CA THR A 36 -6.28 -1.71 -3.36
C THR A 36 -4.88 -1.16 -3.12
N LEU A 37 -4.47 -0.22 -3.96
CA LEU A 37 -3.36 0.70 -3.75
C LEU A 37 -3.91 2.10 -3.50
N ASP A 38 -3.27 2.83 -2.58
CA ASP A 38 -3.58 4.24 -2.33
C ASP A 38 -3.30 5.09 -3.60
N PRO A 39 -3.90 6.27 -3.75
CA PRO A 39 -3.69 7.11 -4.94
C PRO A 39 -2.21 7.46 -5.18
N ILE A 40 -1.47 7.78 -4.11
CA ILE A 40 -0.04 8.08 -4.16
C ILE A 40 0.83 6.85 -4.50
N ALA A 41 0.34 5.64 -4.24
CA ALA A 41 1.08 4.42 -4.49
C ALA A 41 1.07 4.03 -5.98
N THR A 42 2.16 3.42 -6.43
CA THR A 42 2.35 2.93 -7.80
C THR A 42 2.64 1.42 -7.83
N GLY A 43 2.80 0.86 -9.02
CA GLY A 43 3.29 -0.51 -9.22
C GLY A 43 2.19 -1.55 -9.44
N VAL A 44 2.50 -2.79 -9.11
CA VAL A 44 1.72 -3.98 -9.48
C VAL A 44 0.28 -3.91 -9.00
N LEU A 45 -0.66 -3.88 -9.93
CA LEU A 45 -2.09 -4.06 -9.69
C LEU A 45 -2.59 -5.17 -10.61
N VAL A 46 -2.80 -6.37 -10.06
CA VAL A 46 -3.33 -7.51 -10.81
C VAL A 46 -4.82 -7.31 -11.03
N CYS A 47 -5.22 -7.24 -12.31
CA CYS A 47 -6.59 -7.06 -12.76
C CYS A 47 -7.08 -8.32 -13.48
N LEU A 48 -8.33 -8.70 -13.25
CA LEU A 48 -8.95 -9.91 -13.76
C LEU A 48 -10.25 -9.57 -14.49
N THR A 49 -10.43 -10.14 -15.68
CA THR A 49 -11.65 -9.91 -16.48
C THR A 49 -12.50 -11.18 -16.61
N GLY A 50 -13.77 -11.02 -16.89
CA GLY A 50 -14.69 -12.10 -17.22
C GLY A 50 -14.80 -13.17 -16.12
N LYS A 51 -14.61 -14.44 -16.48
CA LYS A 51 -14.67 -15.57 -15.52
C LYS A 51 -13.53 -15.56 -14.50
N TYR A 52 -12.38 -14.99 -14.86
CA TYR A 52 -11.23 -14.92 -13.97
C TYR A 52 -11.46 -14.02 -12.74
N THR A 53 -12.49 -13.17 -12.74
CA THR A 53 -12.88 -12.41 -11.54
C THR A 53 -13.20 -13.30 -10.34
N LYS A 54 -13.51 -14.59 -10.54
CA LYS A 54 -13.70 -15.56 -9.45
C LYS A 54 -12.41 -15.87 -8.69
N LEU A 55 -11.24 -15.57 -9.28
CA LEU A 55 -9.93 -15.77 -8.65
C LEU A 55 -9.47 -14.57 -7.81
N VAL A 56 -10.24 -13.49 -7.76
CA VAL A 56 -9.87 -12.24 -7.05
C VAL A 56 -9.49 -12.53 -5.59
N ASP A 57 -10.30 -13.28 -4.87
CA ASP A 57 -10.07 -13.56 -3.43
C ASP A 57 -8.81 -14.40 -3.23
N LEU A 58 -8.61 -15.42 -4.08
CA LEU A 58 -7.41 -16.27 -4.06
C LEU A 58 -6.14 -15.45 -4.27
N LEU A 59 -6.12 -14.60 -5.30
CA LEU A 59 -4.95 -13.78 -5.61
C LEU A 59 -4.77 -12.62 -4.62
N THR A 60 -5.86 -12.11 -4.02
CA THR A 60 -5.78 -11.12 -2.94
C THR A 60 -5.09 -11.70 -1.69
N ALA A 61 -5.15 -13.01 -1.49
CA ALA A 61 -4.52 -13.69 -0.36
C ALA A 61 -2.98 -13.77 -0.46
N LEU A 62 -2.41 -13.60 -1.63
CA LEU A 62 -0.96 -13.67 -1.86
C LEU A 62 -0.23 -12.57 -1.07
N GLU A 63 1.03 -12.85 -0.71
CA GLU A 63 1.95 -11.86 -0.13
C GLU A 63 2.25 -10.73 -1.14
N LYS A 64 2.66 -9.58 -0.61
CA LYS A 64 3.05 -8.42 -1.41
C LYS A 64 4.43 -7.94 -0.99
N GLU A 65 5.19 -7.43 -1.96
CA GLU A 65 6.46 -6.77 -1.74
C GLU A 65 6.33 -5.30 -2.11
N TYR A 66 6.91 -4.44 -1.26
CA TYR A 66 6.85 -3.00 -1.42
C TYR A 66 8.24 -2.38 -1.24
N VAL A 67 8.44 -1.27 -1.96
CA VAL A 67 9.47 -0.28 -1.65
C VAL A 67 8.74 0.98 -1.20
N ALA A 68 9.06 1.48 -0.02
CA ALA A 68 8.45 2.66 0.58
C ALA A 68 9.50 3.69 0.98
N GLU A 69 9.19 4.97 0.79
CA GLU A 69 9.94 6.07 1.38
C GLU A 69 9.14 6.65 2.55
N ILE A 70 9.83 6.81 3.67
CA ILE A 70 9.31 7.36 4.93
C ILE A 70 9.88 8.77 5.07
N LYS A 71 9.04 9.77 5.24
CA LYS A 71 9.44 11.11 5.67
C LYS A 71 9.39 11.16 7.19
N LEU A 72 10.56 11.34 7.82
CA LEU A 72 10.66 11.54 9.28
C LEU A 72 10.28 12.96 9.67
N GLY A 73 9.94 13.14 10.93
CA GLY A 73 9.72 14.41 11.58
C GLY A 73 8.32 15.00 11.39
N ILE A 74 7.46 14.41 10.56
CA ILE A 74 6.06 14.85 10.38
C ILE A 74 5.11 13.67 10.42
N LYS A 75 4.00 13.82 11.13
CA LYS A 75 2.86 12.89 11.13
C LYS A 75 1.67 13.56 10.46
N THR A 76 0.95 12.83 9.62
CA THR A 76 -0.25 13.32 8.96
C THR A 76 -1.48 12.53 9.38
N ASP A 77 -2.65 13.12 9.21
CA ASP A 77 -3.95 12.49 9.53
C ASP A 77 -4.25 11.27 8.65
N THR A 78 -3.70 11.23 7.41
CA THR A 78 -3.85 10.11 6.48
C THR A 78 -2.75 9.03 6.62
N GLY A 79 -1.64 9.34 7.31
CA GLY A 79 -0.44 8.52 7.39
C GLY A 79 0.43 8.55 6.13
N ASP A 80 0.11 9.39 5.14
CA ASP A 80 0.92 9.68 3.97
C ASP A 80 1.12 11.19 3.76
N ILE A 81 2.05 11.57 2.88
CA ILE A 81 2.47 12.96 2.68
C ILE A 81 1.35 13.88 2.14
N THR A 82 0.24 13.34 1.67
CA THR A 82 -0.88 14.11 1.11
C THR A 82 -1.87 14.60 2.18
N GLY A 83 -1.75 14.09 3.41
CA GLY A 83 -2.60 14.49 4.55
C GLY A 83 -2.18 15.80 5.20
N ASN A 84 -3.02 16.28 6.13
CA ASN A 84 -2.69 17.43 6.95
C ASN A 84 -1.72 17.03 8.05
N VAL A 85 -0.71 17.85 8.31
CA VAL A 85 0.23 17.63 9.41
C VAL A 85 -0.50 17.79 10.75
N ILE A 86 -0.43 16.76 11.59
CA ILE A 86 -1.07 16.72 12.93
C ILE A 86 -0.08 16.61 14.07
N ASP A 87 1.19 16.25 13.79
CA ASP A 87 2.26 16.18 14.76
C ASP A 87 3.62 16.33 14.10
N THR A 88 4.63 16.82 14.85
CA THR A 88 5.99 17.01 14.38
C THR A 88 7.01 16.57 15.43
N SER A 89 8.21 16.17 14.96
CA SER A 89 9.34 15.82 15.82
C SER A 89 10.65 16.31 15.23
N ASN A 90 11.48 16.93 16.06
CA ASN A 90 12.83 17.35 15.70
C ASN A 90 13.91 16.35 16.18
N LYS A 91 13.51 15.14 16.56
CA LYS A 91 14.45 14.12 17.01
C LYS A 91 15.38 13.73 15.87
N VAL A 92 16.67 13.82 16.13
CA VAL A 92 17.70 13.34 15.19
C VAL A 92 17.74 11.81 15.28
N ILE A 93 17.60 11.15 14.15
CA ILE A 93 17.67 9.70 14.04
C ILE A 93 18.99 9.35 13.35
N LEU A 94 19.71 8.40 13.91
CA LEU A 94 20.95 7.89 13.31
C LEU A 94 20.68 6.62 12.51
N LYS A 95 21.52 6.34 11.53
CA LYS A 95 21.40 5.14 10.70
C LYS A 95 21.38 3.85 11.53
N ASN A 96 22.18 3.80 12.60
CA ASN A 96 22.23 2.63 13.48
C ASN A 96 20.92 2.41 14.23
N ASP A 97 20.23 3.48 14.63
CA ASP A 97 18.92 3.36 15.29
C ASP A 97 17.91 2.69 14.34
N ILE A 98 17.96 3.05 13.05
CA ILE A 98 17.09 2.47 12.02
C ILE A 98 17.39 0.99 11.82
N LEU A 99 18.70 0.64 11.72
CA LEU A 99 19.14 -0.75 11.54
C LEU A 99 18.70 -1.61 12.74
N ASP A 100 18.86 -1.10 13.95
CA ASP A 100 18.43 -1.78 15.18
C ASP A 100 16.93 -2.04 15.23
N VAL A 101 16.12 -1.05 14.82
CA VAL A 101 14.66 -1.20 14.76
C VAL A 101 14.27 -2.22 13.68
N ILE A 102 14.86 -2.16 12.50
CA ILE A 102 14.57 -3.09 11.40
C ILE A 102 14.92 -4.54 11.79
N GLU A 103 16.07 -4.76 12.42
CA GLU A 103 16.51 -6.09 12.85
C GLU A 103 15.58 -6.68 13.92
N LYS A 104 15.16 -5.85 14.88
CA LYS A 104 14.33 -6.26 16.03
C LYS A 104 12.84 -6.19 15.76
N PHE A 105 12.41 -5.69 14.57
CA PHE A 105 10.98 -5.54 14.25
C PHE A 105 10.25 -6.89 14.29
N PRO A 106 9.08 -6.97 14.96
CA PRO A 106 8.38 -8.24 15.10
C PRO A 106 7.93 -8.81 13.76
N LYS A 107 8.25 -10.09 13.51
CA LYS A 107 7.81 -10.78 12.29
C LYS A 107 6.31 -11.03 12.24
N LYS A 108 5.62 -10.93 13.37
CA LYS A 108 4.19 -11.12 13.53
C LYS A 108 3.68 -10.20 14.63
N TYR A 109 2.65 -9.40 14.36
CA TYR A 109 2.05 -8.52 15.37
C TYR A 109 0.62 -8.12 15.00
N LEU A 110 -0.08 -7.48 15.97
CA LEU A 110 -1.41 -6.89 15.77
C LEU A 110 -1.26 -5.44 15.29
N GLN A 111 -1.42 -5.23 14.01
CA GLN A 111 -1.37 -3.90 13.39
C GLN A 111 -2.71 -3.20 13.48
N THR A 112 -2.72 -1.94 13.87
CA THR A 112 -3.90 -1.07 13.83
C THR A 112 -4.24 -0.72 12.37
N VAL A 113 -5.50 -0.91 11.98
CA VAL A 113 -5.98 -0.53 10.64
C VAL A 113 -6.09 0.99 10.55
N PRO A 114 -5.56 1.65 9.50
CA PRO A 114 -5.60 3.11 9.41
C PRO A 114 -7.04 3.62 9.21
N LYS A 115 -7.33 4.82 9.73
CA LYS A 115 -8.64 5.49 9.61
C LYS A 115 -9.10 5.60 8.15
N TYR A 116 -8.19 5.98 7.25
CA TYR A 116 -8.47 6.10 5.82
C TYR A 116 -8.28 4.76 5.11
N SER A 117 -9.16 3.79 5.41
CA SER A 117 -9.18 2.48 4.76
C SER A 117 -10.58 2.07 4.32
N ALA A 118 -10.64 1.07 3.43
CA ALA A 118 -11.89 0.51 2.93
C ALA A 118 -12.50 -0.59 3.84
N VAL A 119 -11.91 -0.83 5.01
CA VAL A 119 -12.43 -1.78 6.00
C VAL A 119 -13.78 -1.28 6.50
N LYS A 120 -14.74 -2.18 6.60
CA LYS A 120 -16.09 -1.85 7.07
C LYS A 120 -16.27 -2.21 8.55
N ILE A 121 -16.87 -1.27 9.30
CA ILE A 121 -17.37 -1.49 10.65
C ILE A 121 -18.84 -1.06 10.64
N ASN A 122 -19.73 -1.89 11.15
CA ASN A 122 -21.18 -1.64 11.15
C ASN A 122 -21.74 -1.24 9.76
N GLY A 123 -21.21 -1.88 8.68
CA GLY A 123 -21.66 -1.65 7.32
C GLY A 123 -21.08 -0.43 6.60
N LYS A 124 -20.43 0.51 7.31
CA LYS A 124 -19.84 1.75 6.81
C LYS A 124 -18.31 1.62 6.77
N LYS A 125 -17.64 2.18 5.76
CA LYS A 125 -16.18 2.10 5.62
C LYS A 125 -15.47 3.08 6.56
N LEU A 126 -14.28 2.72 7.07
CA LEU A 126 -13.53 3.56 8.00
C LEU A 126 -13.25 4.96 7.45
N TYR A 127 -12.90 5.09 6.17
CA TYR A 127 -12.66 6.41 5.58
C TYR A 127 -13.93 7.32 5.56
N GLU A 128 -15.14 6.74 5.59
CA GLU A 128 -16.40 7.48 5.67
C GLU A 128 -16.57 8.08 7.07
N TYR A 129 -16.26 7.31 8.12
CA TYR A 129 -16.20 7.81 9.51
C TYR A 129 -15.16 8.92 9.66
N ALA A 130 -13.96 8.72 9.07
CA ALA A 130 -12.88 9.71 9.14
C ALA A 130 -13.28 11.04 8.51
N ARG A 131 -13.97 11.03 7.36
CA ARG A 131 -14.45 12.24 6.68
C ARG A 131 -15.55 12.98 7.43
N GLU A 132 -16.34 12.26 8.22
CA GLU A 132 -17.39 12.83 9.05
C GLU A 132 -16.89 13.23 10.44
N ASN A 133 -15.57 13.10 10.71
CA ASN A 133 -14.94 13.32 12.02
C ASN A 133 -15.60 12.51 13.15
N ILE A 134 -16.11 11.33 12.83
CA ILE A 134 -16.68 10.41 13.83
C ILE A 134 -15.54 9.53 14.37
N GLU A 135 -15.33 9.61 15.69
CA GLU A 135 -14.38 8.74 16.36
C GLU A 135 -14.94 7.31 16.45
N ILE A 136 -14.09 6.35 16.12
CA ILE A 136 -14.42 4.94 16.20
C ILE A 136 -13.17 4.16 16.65
N GLU A 137 -13.37 3.12 17.45
CA GLU A 137 -12.29 2.22 17.80
C GLU A 137 -11.79 1.51 16.53
N LEU A 138 -10.50 1.70 16.25
CA LEU A 138 -9.88 1.13 15.06
C LEU A 138 -9.59 -0.36 15.27
N PRO A 139 -10.01 -1.24 14.37
CA PRO A 139 -9.76 -2.66 14.49
C PRO A 139 -8.26 -2.96 14.36
N LYS A 140 -7.82 -3.99 15.07
CA LYS A 140 -6.48 -4.54 14.92
C LYS A 140 -6.52 -5.81 14.08
N ARG A 141 -5.47 -6.02 13.31
CA ARG A 141 -5.34 -7.18 12.43
C ARG A 141 -3.97 -7.83 12.62
N GLU A 142 -3.97 -9.14 12.74
CA GLU A 142 -2.72 -9.89 12.74
C GLU A 142 -2.09 -9.85 11.34
N VAL A 143 -0.83 -9.45 11.28
CA VAL A 143 -0.04 -9.35 10.06
C VAL A 143 1.32 -10.01 10.23
N TYR A 144 1.92 -10.41 9.10
CA TYR A 144 3.26 -10.98 9.06
C TYR A 144 4.17 -10.11 8.21
N ILE A 145 5.35 -9.80 8.76
CA ILE A 145 6.44 -9.14 8.06
C ILE A 145 7.47 -10.21 7.72
N TYR A 146 7.45 -10.68 6.49
CA TYR A 146 8.35 -11.76 6.03
C TYR A 146 9.77 -11.26 5.82
N ASN A 147 9.89 -9.99 5.41
CA ASN A 147 11.15 -9.30 5.23
C ASN A 147 10.98 -7.80 5.48
N LEU A 148 12.01 -7.16 6.06
CA LEU A 148 12.09 -5.72 6.23
C LEU A 148 13.57 -5.33 6.11
N GLU A 149 13.92 -4.51 5.13
CA GLU A 149 15.28 -4.12 4.80
C GLU A 149 15.40 -2.61 4.65
N LEU A 150 16.49 -2.03 5.12
CA LEU A 150 16.90 -0.66 4.83
C LEU A 150 17.59 -0.62 3.46
N ILE A 151 17.03 0.13 2.51
CA ILE A 151 17.69 0.39 1.22
C ILE A 151 18.65 1.57 1.34
N SER A 152 18.15 2.69 1.88
CA SER A 152 18.92 3.91 2.07
C SER A 152 18.34 4.78 3.18
N PHE A 153 19.21 5.64 3.73
CA PHE A 153 18.82 6.70 4.65
C PHE A 153 19.59 7.96 4.29
N ASN A 154 18.89 9.02 3.97
CA ASN A 154 19.45 10.33 3.63
C ASN A 154 18.63 11.41 4.32
N GLU A 155 19.30 12.24 5.15
CA GLU A 155 18.69 13.32 5.92
C GLU A 155 17.49 12.83 6.77
N ASP A 156 16.27 13.08 6.29
CA ASP A 156 15.02 12.72 6.96
C ASP A 156 14.18 11.70 6.15
N ILE A 157 14.77 11.08 5.12
CA ILE A 157 14.12 10.08 4.29
C ILE A 157 14.73 8.70 4.53
N ILE A 158 13.91 7.78 5.04
CA ILE A 158 14.25 6.35 5.12
C ILE A 158 13.59 5.66 3.92
N LYS A 159 14.35 4.88 3.18
CA LYS A 159 13.83 3.99 2.13
C LYS A 159 13.96 2.55 2.56
N ILE A 160 12.83 1.85 2.61
CA ILE A 160 12.76 0.45 3.02
C ILE A 160 12.21 -0.41 1.89
N LYS A 161 12.59 -1.69 1.92
CA LYS A 161 11.93 -2.77 1.17
C LYS A 161 11.31 -3.73 2.16
N THR A 162 10.07 -4.14 1.92
CA THR A 162 9.37 -5.08 2.81
C THR A 162 8.52 -6.07 2.04
N LYS A 163 8.49 -7.32 2.53
CA LYS A 163 7.58 -8.37 2.06
C LYS A 163 6.61 -8.69 3.20
N VAL A 164 5.31 -8.62 2.93
CA VAL A 164 4.27 -8.68 3.95
C VAL A 164 3.11 -9.59 3.56
N SER A 165 2.36 -10.04 4.55
CA SER A 165 1.13 -10.79 4.36
C SER A 165 0.00 -9.93 3.78
N LYS A 166 -1.06 -10.59 3.30
CA LYS A 166 -2.31 -9.91 2.94
C LYS A 166 -2.83 -9.07 4.10
N GLY A 167 -3.40 -7.93 3.77
CA GLY A 167 -4.06 -7.06 4.75
C GLY A 167 -3.13 -6.16 5.56
N THR A 168 -1.82 -6.25 5.37
CA THR A 168 -0.84 -5.32 5.95
C THR A 168 -0.98 -3.95 5.32
N TYR A 169 -1.06 -2.90 6.15
CA TYR A 169 -1.04 -1.50 5.74
C TYR A 169 0.36 -0.92 5.90
N ILE A 170 0.96 -0.49 4.80
CA ILE A 170 2.34 0.07 4.84
C ILE A 170 2.36 1.40 5.59
N ARG A 171 1.30 2.21 5.54
CA ARG A 171 1.17 3.42 6.34
C ARG A 171 1.24 3.13 7.84
N SER A 172 0.50 2.14 8.32
CA SER A 172 0.58 1.72 9.73
C SER A 172 1.95 1.11 10.08
N LEU A 173 2.55 0.31 9.20
CA LEU A 173 3.91 -0.20 9.41
C LEU A 173 4.93 0.93 9.58
N ILE A 174 4.79 2.00 8.80
CA ILE A 174 5.64 3.20 8.89
C ILE A 174 5.43 3.92 10.23
N GLU A 175 4.17 4.10 10.66
CA GLU A 175 3.87 4.68 11.98
C GLU A 175 4.46 3.84 13.11
N ASP A 176 4.31 2.51 13.07
CA ASP A 176 4.85 1.58 14.07
C ASP A 176 6.39 1.65 14.12
N ILE A 177 7.07 1.71 12.96
CA ILE A 177 8.54 1.89 12.89
C ILE A 177 8.96 3.23 13.51
N CYS A 178 8.26 4.32 13.20
CA CYS A 178 8.57 5.65 13.72
C CYS A 178 8.32 5.73 15.23
N GLU A 179 7.28 5.08 15.74
CA GLU A 179 6.99 5.00 17.17
C GLU A 179 8.13 4.28 17.94
N ILE A 180 8.62 3.15 17.42
CA ILE A 180 9.76 2.43 18.02
C ILE A 180 11.03 3.28 17.97
N LEU A 181 11.25 4.05 16.89
CA LEU A 181 12.35 5.02 16.79
C LEU A 181 12.17 6.21 17.76
N GLY A 182 10.99 6.36 18.40
CA GLY A 182 10.66 7.48 19.30
C GLY A 182 10.55 8.82 18.56
N THR A 183 10.07 8.79 17.32
CA THR A 183 9.81 9.95 16.46
C THR A 183 8.46 9.80 15.78
N VAL A 184 8.10 10.73 14.90
CA VAL A 184 6.97 10.63 14.00
C VAL A 184 7.41 10.55 12.55
N GLY A 185 6.58 10.01 11.68
CA GLY A 185 6.84 9.95 10.24
C GLY A 185 5.58 9.58 9.47
N CYS A 186 5.63 9.82 8.16
CA CYS A 186 4.55 9.44 7.25
C CYS A 186 5.11 8.82 5.96
N MET A 187 4.26 8.11 5.22
CA MET A 187 4.61 7.54 3.93
C MET A 187 4.76 8.66 2.89
N LYS A 188 5.97 8.80 2.34
CA LYS A 188 6.27 9.78 1.27
C LYS A 188 5.97 9.20 -0.10
N SER A 189 6.35 7.94 -0.33
CA SER A 189 6.06 7.23 -1.58
C SER A 189 5.93 5.74 -1.32
N LEU A 190 5.24 5.04 -2.24
CA LEU A 190 5.04 3.60 -2.16
C LEU A 190 5.01 2.98 -3.55
N VAL A 191 5.81 1.95 -3.75
CA VAL A 191 5.77 1.12 -4.97
C VAL A 191 5.50 -0.32 -4.57
N ARG A 192 4.41 -0.91 -5.06
CA ARG A 192 4.22 -2.36 -4.95
C ARG A 192 5.01 -3.04 -6.05
N THR A 193 6.15 -3.66 -5.69
CA THR A 193 7.06 -4.30 -6.63
C THR A 193 6.61 -5.70 -7.01
N LYS A 194 5.92 -6.42 -6.07
CA LYS A 194 5.40 -7.77 -6.33
C LYS A 194 4.08 -8.06 -5.63
N GLN A 195 3.31 -8.96 -6.20
CA GLN A 195 2.18 -9.64 -5.57
C GLN A 195 2.25 -11.12 -5.94
N GLY A 196 2.62 -12.00 -4.98
CA GLY A 196 2.95 -13.39 -5.27
C GLY A 196 4.04 -13.48 -6.34
N ALA A 197 3.76 -14.19 -7.43
CA ALA A 197 4.66 -14.33 -8.56
C ALA A 197 4.66 -13.12 -9.53
N PHE A 198 3.68 -12.22 -9.43
CA PHE A 198 3.56 -11.08 -10.36
C PHE A 198 4.54 -9.97 -9.99
N SER A 199 5.43 -9.61 -10.91
CA SER A 199 6.47 -8.58 -10.75
C SER A 199 6.10 -7.29 -11.47
N ILE A 200 6.64 -6.17 -11.00
CA ILE A 200 6.55 -4.88 -11.68
C ILE A 200 7.25 -4.90 -13.04
N ASP A 201 8.27 -5.74 -13.21
CA ASP A 201 9.01 -5.88 -14.47
C ASP A 201 8.16 -6.48 -15.59
N GLU A 202 7.08 -7.18 -15.23
CA GLU A 202 6.11 -7.79 -16.15
C GLU A 202 4.83 -6.96 -16.28
N ALA A 203 4.76 -5.84 -15.58
CA ALA A 203 3.56 -5.01 -15.51
C ALA A 203 3.48 -4.04 -16.70
N PHE A 204 2.31 -3.96 -17.30
CA PHE A 204 2.02 -3.08 -18.43
C PHE A 204 1.45 -1.74 -17.94
N THR A 205 1.83 -0.66 -18.62
CA THR A 205 1.17 0.62 -18.45
C THR A 205 -0.25 0.60 -19.07
N LEU A 206 -1.10 1.54 -18.69
CA LEU A 206 -2.41 1.68 -19.33
C LEU A 206 -2.31 2.03 -20.83
N GLU A 207 -1.21 2.67 -21.24
CA GLU A 207 -0.90 3.00 -22.61
C GLU A 207 -0.52 1.75 -23.42
N ASP A 208 0.35 0.88 -22.86
CA ASP A 208 0.70 -0.41 -23.49
C ASP A 208 -0.55 -1.24 -23.74
N ILE A 209 -1.45 -1.30 -22.75
CA ILE A 209 -2.70 -2.07 -22.86
C ILE A 209 -3.61 -1.48 -23.94
N LYS A 210 -3.72 -0.16 -24.01
CA LYS A 210 -4.49 0.54 -25.04
C LYS A 210 -3.96 0.27 -26.44
N ASN A 211 -2.65 0.17 -26.59
CA ASN A 211 -1.97 -0.10 -27.85
C ASN A 211 -1.82 -1.60 -28.18
N ASN A 212 -2.45 -2.50 -27.41
CA ASN A 212 -2.34 -3.96 -27.53
C ASN A 212 -0.92 -4.54 -27.33
N ASN A 213 -0.03 -3.85 -26.63
CA ASN A 213 1.35 -4.26 -26.36
C ASN A 213 1.47 -5.12 -25.09
N TYR A 214 0.43 -5.85 -24.68
CA TYR A 214 0.36 -6.61 -23.44
C TYR A 214 0.05 -8.11 -23.64
N LYS A 215 0.22 -8.61 -24.86
CA LYS A 215 -0.01 -10.01 -25.24
C LYS A 215 1.29 -10.78 -25.30
#